data_41391c852dace7d5d1f1e71b5f30d4a7
#
_entry.id   41391c852dace7d5d1f1e71b5f30d4a7
#
_cell.length_a   1.000
_cell.length_b   1.000
_cell.length_c   1.000
_cell.angle_alpha   90.00
_cell.angle_beta   90.00
_cell.angle_gamma   90.00
#
_symmetry.space_group_name_H-M   'P 1'
#
loop_
_entity.id
_entity.type
_entity.pdbx_description
1 polymer ?
#
loop_
_entity_poly.entity_id
_entity_poly.type
_entity_poly.pdbx_seq_one_letter_code
_entity_poly.pdbx_strand_id
1 'polypeptide(L)'
;MTTNLKHATALVLVIAGLAALTGSKAFKLHANPQACTTAILQGGYGAGTTGLINISSNPNDIKIKTFVPFAEAVYFLFDGHGNLSGTSTADFGGFVSPVTFTGIYTVNTNCTGNLTVDAGANGIVHRDLVIVDAGREAEFVSTDQGVVIAGYMKKQRVGGE
;
A
#
# COMPACT_ATOMS: atom_id res chain seq x y z
N MET A 1 -11.87 -9.12 78.49
CA MET A 1 -10.88 -9.23 77.40
C MET A 1 -11.55 -9.90 76.22
N THR A 2 -12.37 -9.14 75.45
CA THR A 2 -13.15 -9.64 74.28
C THR A 2 -13.30 -8.53 73.25
N THR A 3 -12.20 -8.23 72.62
CA THR A 3 -12.20 -7.32 71.45
C THR A 3 -11.05 -7.74 70.57
N ASN A 4 -11.29 -8.52 69.48
CA ASN A 4 -10.42 -8.55 68.29
C ASN A 4 -10.84 -9.59 67.24
N LEU A 5 -12.09 -10.14 67.34
CA LEU A 5 -12.50 -11.15 66.34
C LEU A 5 -13.42 -10.60 65.20
N LYS A 6 -13.82 -9.32 65.28
CA LYS A 6 -14.72 -8.73 64.24
C LYS A 6 -14.04 -8.07 63.07
N HIS A 7 -12.71 -7.81 63.15
CA HIS A 7 -11.96 -7.15 62.09
C HIS A 7 -11.26 -8.10 61.11
N ALA A 8 -11.04 -9.35 61.53
CA ALA A 8 -10.36 -10.35 60.69
C ALA A 8 -11.29 -10.89 59.57
N THR A 9 -12.59 -10.95 59.82
CA THR A 9 -13.56 -11.49 58.86
C THR A 9 -13.87 -10.51 57.73
N ALA A 10 -13.78 -9.21 57.97
CA ALA A 10 -14.04 -8.18 56.96
C ALA A 10 -12.90 -8.07 55.94
N LEU A 11 -11.66 -8.31 56.36
CA LEU A 11 -10.47 -8.22 55.49
C LEU A 11 -10.36 -9.39 54.51
N VAL A 12 -10.82 -10.59 54.89
CA VAL A 12 -10.79 -11.78 54.02
C VAL A 12 -11.82 -11.68 52.88
N LEU A 13 -12.96 -11.06 53.15
CA LEU A 13 -14.01 -10.87 52.10
C LEU A 13 -13.63 -9.83 51.06
N VAL A 14 -12.85 -8.81 51.38
CA VAL A 14 -12.39 -7.79 50.41
C VAL A 14 -11.33 -8.35 49.47
N ILE A 15 -10.45 -9.25 49.98
CA ILE A 15 -9.42 -9.88 49.14
C ILE A 15 -10.04 -10.91 48.16
N ALA A 16 -11.07 -11.63 48.58
CA ALA A 16 -11.76 -12.59 47.71
C ALA A 16 -12.57 -11.88 46.58
N GLY A 17 -13.06 -10.66 46.83
CA GLY A 17 -13.78 -9.89 45.82
C GLY A 17 -12.87 -9.29 44.73
N LEU A 18 -11.59 -9.00 45.03
CA LEU A 18 -10.66 -8.44 44.06
C LEU A 18 -10.06 -9.48 43.10
N ALA A 19 -10.01 -10.76 43.51
CA ALA A 19 -9.49 -11.84 42.67
C ALA A 19 -10.44 -12.26 41.54
N ALA A 20 -11.71 -11.91 41.61
CA ALA A 20 -12.71 -12.26 40.58
C ALA A 20 -12.74 -11.31 39.37
N LEU A 21 -12.03 -10.16 39.43
CA LEU A 21 -12.02 -9.16 38.35
C LEU A 21 -10.78 -9.26 37.44
N THR A 22 -9.83 -10.16 37.72
CA THR A 22 -8.66 -10.36 36.87
C THR A 22 -8.83 -11.47 35.83
N GLY A 23 -10.05 -11.81 35.49
CA GLY A 23 -10.35 -12.58 34.28
C GLY A 23 -10.09 -11.75 33.03
N SER A 24 -8.85 -11.29 32.85
CA SER A 24 -8.37 -10.75 31.60
C SER A 24 -8.49 -11.84 30.56
N LYS A 25 -9.63 -11.89 29.86
CA LYS A 25 -9.68 -12.56 28.56
C LYS A 25 -8.60 -11.88 27.75
N ALA A 26 -7.43 -12.49 27.68
CA ALA A 26 -6.43 -12.13 26.71
C ALA A 26 -7.15 -12.19 25.36
N PHE A 27 -7.46 -11.04 24.79
CA PHE A 27 -7.85 -10.94 23.39
C PHE A 27 -6.65 -11.46 22.62
N LYS A 28 -6.66 -12.75 22.30
CA LYS A 28 -5.78 -13.28 21.27
C LYS A 28 -6.23 -12.59 19.98
N LEU A 29 -5.60 -11.47 19.65
CA LEU A 29 -5.58 -10.99 18.28
C LEU A 29 -4.89 -12.09 17.46
N HIS A 30 -5.68 -13.04 16.98
CA HIS A 30 -5.30 -13.88 15.87
C HIS A 30 -5.39 -13.00 14.62
N ALA A 31 -4.43 -12.11 14.44
CA ALA A 31 -4.08 -11.70 13.10
C ALA A 31 -3.44 -12.95 12.48
N ASN A 32 -4.27 -13.80 11.88
CA ASN A 32 -3.77 -14.76 10.91
C ASN A 32 -3.25 -13.88 9.77
N PRO A 33 -1.94 -13.76 9.53
CA PRO A 33 -1.45 -12.99 8.40
C PRO A 33 -1.91 -13.74 7.17
N GLN A 34 -3.04 -13.31 6.61
CA GLN A 34 -3.50 -13.86 5.34
C GLN A 34 -2.44 -13.50 4.32
N ALA A 35 -1.72 -14.53 3.85
CA ALA A 35 -0.68 -14.35 2.86
C ALA A 35 -1.28 -13.67 1.62
N CYS A 36 -0.63 -12.63 1.14
CA CYS A 36 -1.06 -11.93 -0.06
C CYS A 36 -0.86 -12.81 -1.29
N THR A 37 -1.73 -12.64 -2.27
CA THR A 37 -1.66 -13.26 -3.59
C THR A 37 -2.00 -12.22 -4.66
N THR A 38 -1.74 -12.50 -5.93
CA THR A 38 -2.08 -11.62 -7.04
C THR A 38 -3.56 -11.22 -7.06
N ALA A 39 -4.45 -12.11 -6.64
CA ALA A 39 -5.89 -11.85 -6.59
C ALA A 39 -6.29 -10.72 -5.62
N ILE A 40 -5.43 -10.35 -4.67
CA ILE A 40 -5.72 -9.27 -3.72
C ILE A 40 -5.89 -7.90 -4.42
N LEU A 41 -5.23 -7.71 -5.57
CA LEU A 41 -5.30 -6.49 -6.38
C LEU A 41 -6.36 -6.56 -7.48
N GLN A 42 -7.27 -7.53 -7.51
CA GLN A 42 -8.32 -7.60 -8.53
C GLN A 42 -9.23 -6.37 -8.51
N GLY A 43 -9.50 -5.77 -9.70
CA GLY A 43 -10.44 -4.66 -9.90
C GLY A 43 -9.78 -3.33 -10.28
N GLY A 44 -10.57 -2.27 -10.29
CA GLY A 44 -10.15 -0.92 -10.66
C GLY A 44 -9.56 -0.13 -9.50
N TYR A 45 -8.50 0.63 -9.78
CA TYR A 45 -7.81 1.51 -8.82
C TYR A 45 -7.57 2.87 -9.43
N GLY A 46 -7.87 3.92 -8.68
CA GLY A 46 -7.41 5.28 -8.96
C GLY A 46 -6.09 5.53 -8.26
N ALA A 47 -5.13 6.13 -8.96
CA ALA A 47 -3.81 6.44 -8.41
C ALA A 47 -3.38 7.87 -8.74
N GLY A 48 -2.50 8.41 -7.90
CA GLY A 48 -1.77 9.64 -8.14
C GLY A 48 -0.28 9.41 -7.94
N THR A 49 0.53 9.95 -8.84
CA THR A 49 1.98 9.87 -8.75
C THR A 49 2.61 11.24 -8.89
N THR A 50 3.71 11.46 -8.20
CA THR A 50 4.50 12.68 -8.34
C THR A 50 5.99 12.36 -8.23
N GLY A 51 6.81 13.22 -8.79
CA GLY A 51 8.25 13.03 -8.70
C GLY A 51 9.05 13.84 -9.70
N LEU A 52 10.19 13.27 -10.08
CA LEU A 52 11.13 13.87 -11.02
C LEU A 52 11.55 12.82 -12.06
N ILE A 53 11.66 13.25 -13.31
CA ILE A 53 12.19 12.42 -14.39
C ILE A 53 13.40 13.10 -15.00
N ASN A 54 14.47 12.34 -15.22
CA ASN A 54 15.65 12.79 -15.95
C ASN A 54 15.35 12.77 -17.45
N ILE A 55 15.38 13.93 -18.08
CA ILE A 55 15.19 14.11 -19.52
C ILE A 55 16.49 14.31 -20.29
N SER A 56 17.65 14.09 -19.68
CA SER A 56 18.94 14.21 -20.35
C SER A 56 19.04 13.22 -21.52
N SER A 57 19.60 13.64 -22.63
CA SER A 57 19.79 12.80 -23.81
C SER A 57 20.69 11.59 -23.60
N ASN A 58 21.46 11.59 -22.52
CA ASN A 58 22.25 10.44 -22.04
C ASN A 58 21.94 10.18 -20.56
N PRO A 59 21.02 9.29 -20.22
CA PRO A 59 20.65 8.99 -18.84
C PRO A 59 21.80 8.39 -18.01
N ASN A 60 22.85 7.87 -18.66
CA ASN A 60 24.05 7.32 -18.00
C ASN A 60 25.11 8.38 -17.72
N ASP A 61 24.96 9.61 -18.21
CA ASP A 61 25.89 10.69 -17.91
C ASP A 61 25.66 11.21 -16.49
N ILE A 62 26.64 10.96 -15.62
CA ILE A 62 26.58 11.36 -14.20
C ILE A 62 26.76 12.89 -14.06
N LYS A 63 27.27 13.58 -15.08
CA LYS A 63 27.66 14.99 -14.97
C LYS A 63 26.57 15.97 -15.37
N ILE A 64 25.63 15.58 -16.23
CA ILE A 64 24.57 16.48 -16.71
C ILE A 64 23.22 15.74 -16.59
N LYS A 65 22.60 15.86 -15.43
CA LYS A 65 21.23 15.35 -15.21
C LYS A 65 20.26 16.52 -15.18
N THR A 66 19.36 16.57 -16.13
CA THR A 66 18.25 17.54 -16.12
C THR A 66 17.00 16.83 -15.66
N PHE A 67 16.58 17.11 -14.44
CA PHE A 67 15.33 16.60 -13.90
C PHE A 67 14.21 17.61 -14.12
N VAL A 68 13.06 17.11 -14.57
CA VAL A 68 11.82 17.88 -14.66
C VAL A 68 10.80 17.31 -13.68
N PRO A 69 9.89 18.14 -13.16
CA PRO A 69 8.75 17.69 -12.37
C PRO A 69 7.88 16.72 -13.18
N PHE A 70 7.33 15.73 -12.48
CA PHE A 70 6.38 14.76 -13.03
C PHE A 70 5.17 14.65 -12.12
N ALA A 71 3.98 14.62 -12.71
CA ALA A 71 2.74 14.31 -12.03
C ALA A 71 1.84 13.48 -12.94
N GLU A 72 1.10 12.54 -12.38
CA GLU A 72 0.22 11.68 -13.17
C GLU A 72 -1.01 11.29 -12.37
N ALA A 73 -2.18 11.32 -12.99
CA ALA A 73 -3.40 10.70 -12.53
C ALA A 73 -3.67 9.43 -13.34
N VAL A 74 -3.85 8.30 -12.66
CA VAL A 74 -3.87 6.97 -13.29
C VAL A 74 -5.13 6.22 -12.91
N TYR A 75 -5.68 5.50 -13.87
CA TYR A 75 -6.62 4.42 -13.66
C TYR A 75 -5.96 3.09 -14.02
N PHE A 76 -5.82 2.19 -13.03
CA PHE A 76 -5.39 0.81 -13.22
C PHE A 76 -6.58 -0.14 -13.18
N LEU A 77 -6.56 -1.15 -14.03
CA LEU A 77 -7.44 -2.31 -13.97
C LEU A 77 -6.60 -3.57 -13.83
N PHE A 78 -6.68 -4.24 -12.68
CA PHE A 78 -5.99 -5.49 -12.39
C PHE A 78 -6.94 -6.68 -12.57
N ASP A 79 -6.50 -7.73 -13.27
CA ASP A 79 -7.31 -8.92 -13.55
C ASP A 79 -7.34 -9.95 -12.40
N GLY A 80 -6.49 -9.79 -11.39
CA GLY A 80 -6.31 -10.75 -10.29
C GLY A 80 -5.40 -11.94 -10.62
N HIS A 81 -4.89 -12.02 -11.84
CA HIS A 81 -4.07 -13.13 -12.34
C HIS A 81 -2.66 -12.72 -12.76
N GLY A 82 -2.29 -11.47 -12.56
CA GLY A 82 -0.96 -10.95 -12.86
C GLY A 82 -0.89 -10.03 -14.06
N ASN A 83 -2.03 -9.70 -14.71
CA ASN A 83 -2.04 -8.73 -15.78
C ASN A 83 -2.77 -7.45 -15.34
N LEU A 84 -2.35 -6.34 -15.92
CA LEU A 84 -2.97 -5.04 -15.73
C LEU A 84 -3.13 -4.29 -17.05
N SER A 85 -4.06 -3.38 -17.07
CA SER A 85 -4.23 -2.38 -18.12
C SER A 85 -4.66 -1.05 -17.49
N GLY A 86 -4.61 0.03 -18.25
CA GLY A 86 -5.08 1.30 -17.73
C GLY A 86 -4.87 2.46 -18.64
N THR A 87 -5.27 3.63 -18.13
CA THR A 87 -5.10 4.92 -18.78
C THR A 87 -4.60 5.93 -17.76
N SER A 88 -3.88 6.92 -18.23
CA SER A 88 -3.46 8.03 -17.38
C SER A 88 -3.41 9.33 -18.15
N THR A 89 -3.30 10.42 -17.38
CA THR A 89 -2.88 11.73 -17.86
C THR A 89 -1.62 12.08 -17.12
N ALA A 90 -0.52 12.19 -17.84
CA ALA A 90 0.81 12.49 -17.32
C ALA A 90 1.24 13.91 -17.71
N ASP A 91 1.90 14.61 -16.78
CA ASP A 91 2.52 15.93 -16.97
C ASP A 91 4.03 15.79 -16.75
N PHE A 92 4.79 16.12 -17.79
CA PHE A 92 6.25 16.08 -17.83
C PHE A 92 6.79 17.52 -17.87
N GLY A 93 6.85 18.20 -16.74
CA GLY A 93 7.35 19.57 -16.67
C GLY A 93 6.52 20.60 -17.42
N GLY A 94 5.20 20.41 -17.45
CA GLY A 94 4.24 21.25 -18.18
C GLY A 94 3.81 20.69 -19.53
N PHE A 95 4.37 19.58 -19.99
CA PHE A 95 3.91 18.88 -21.18
C PHE A 95 2.94 17.77 -20.79
N VAL A 96 1.66 17.94 -21.09
CA VAL A 96 0.58 17.02 -20.71
C VAL A 96 0.31 16.03 -21.86
N SER A 97 0.27 14.72 -21.51
CA SER A 97 0.01 13.65 -22.47
C SER A 97 -0.95 12.60 -21.88
N PRO A 98 -1.97 12.19 -22.65
CA PRO A 98 -2.73 11.00 -22.31
C PRO A 98 -1.91 9.75 -22.65
N VAL A 99 -1.99 8.73 -21.78
CA VAL A 99 -1.28 7.46 -21.95
C VAL A 99 -2.27 6.31 -21.78
N THR A 100 -2.21 5.33 -22.68
CA THR A 100 -2.86 4.03 -22.50
C THR A 100 -1.76 2.98 -22.36
N PHE A 101 -1.91 2.06 -21.44
CA PHE A 101 -0.87 1.09 -21.13
C PHE A 101 -1.44 -0.28 -20.81
N THR A 102 -0.59 -1.29 -20.94
CA THR A 102 -0.78 -2.64 -20.40
C THR A 102 0.42 -3.03 -19.57
N GLY A 103 0.33 -4.15 -18.86
CA GLY A 103 1.48 -4.61 -18.07
C GLY A 103 1.20 -5.88 -17.31
N ILE A 104 2.18 -6.25 -16.51
CA ILE A 104 2.13 -7.40 -15.62
C ILE A 104 2.46 -6.97 -14.19
N TYR A 105 2.02 -7.76 -13.22
CA TYR A 105 2.35 -7.56 -11.82
C TYR A 105 2.53 -8.87 -11.08
N THR A 106 3.29 -8.82 -10.00
CA THR A 106 3.42 -9.94 -9.05
C THR A 106 3.12 -9.46 -7.65
N VAL A 107 2.69 -10.39 -6.79
CA VAL A 107 2.46 -10.16 -5.37
C VAL A 107 3.09 -11.28 -4.58
N ASN A 108 3.95 -10.91 -3.63
CA ASN A 108 4.59 -11.82 -2.69
C ASN A 108 3.68 -12.07 -1.48
N THR A 109 3.91 -13.16 -0.77
CA THR A 109 3.12 -13.53 0.41
C THR A 109 3.20 -12.54 1.57
N ASN A 110 4.25 -11.70 1.61
CA ASN A 110 4.44 -10.61 2.57
C ASN A 110 3.78 -9.29 2.16
N CYS A 111 2.92 -9.30 1.13
CA CYS A 111 2.21 -8.13 0.59
C CYS A 111 3.12 -7.06 -0.05
N THR A 112 4.33 -7.43 -0.46
CA THR A 112 5.12 -6.65 -1.42
C THR A 112 4.88 -7.17 -2.83
N GLY A 113 5.26 -6.40 -3.84
CA GLY A 113 5.15 -6.84 -5.22
C GLY A 113 5.86 -5.90 -6.17
N ASN A 114 5.68 -6.14 -7.46
CA ASN A 114 6.18 -5.26 -8.50
C ASN A 114 5.19 -5.14 -9.65
N LEU A 115 5.30 -4.04 -10.39
CA LEU A 115 4.61 -3.79 -11.65
C LEU A 115 5.66 -3.60 -12.74
N THR A 116 5.35 -4.11 -13.94
CA THR A 116 6.00 -3.72 -15.19
C THR A 116 4.92 -3.21 -16.13
N VAL A 117 5.00 -1.95 -16.49
CA VAL A 117 4.00 -1.26 -17.31
C VAL A 117 4.62 -0.92 -18.65
N ASP A 118 4.01 -1.35 -19.73
CA ASP A 118 4.34 -0.95 -21.10
C ASP A 118 3.45 0.24 -21.48
N ALA A 119 4.02 1.41 -21.50
CA ALA A 119 3.38 2.68 -21.86
C ALA A 119 3.57 3.04 -23.35
N GLY A 120 3.86 2.05 -24.19
CA GLY A 120 4.04 2.20 -25.63
C GLY A 120 5.21 3.12 -25.97
N ALA A 121 4.95 4.22 -26.65
CA ALA A 121 5.99 5.17 -27.05
C ALA A 121 6.74 5.83 -25.85
N ASN A 122 6.15 5.81 -24.66
CA ASN A 122 6.75 6.33 -23.43
C ASN A 122 7.66 5.30 -22.74
N GLY A 123 7.77 4.08 -23.29
CA GLY A 123 8.67 3.04 -22.79
C GLY A 123 8.07 2.14 -21.72
N ILE A 124 8.94 1.33 -21.11
CA ILE A 124 8.59 0.40 -20.05
C ILE A 124 8.97 1.03 -18.71
N VAL A 125 8.07 0.92 -17.73
CA VAL A 125 8.21 1.47 -16.39
C VAL A 125 8.12 0.33 -15.38
N HIS A 126 9.07 0.32 -14.44
CA HIS A 126 9.09 -0.65 -13.34
C HIS A 126 8.82 0.06 -12.01
N ARG A 127 8.03 -0.61 -11.16
CA ARG A 127 7.68 -0.08 -9.83
C ARG A 127 7.64 -1.21 -8.81
N ASP A 128 8.21 -0.99 -7.66
CA ASP A 128 7.97 -1.81 -6.47
C ASP A 128 6.78 -1.28 -5.71
N LEU A 129 6.01 -2.18 -5.09
CA LEU A 129 4.82 -1.83 -4.34
C LEU A 129 4.73 -2.54 -2.99
N VAL A 130 4.05 -1.87 -2.06
CA VAL A 130 3.62 -2.41 -0.78
C VAL A 130 2.10 -2.30 -0.70
N ILE A 131 1.45 -3.45 -0.55
CA ILE A 131 -0.01 -3.55 -0.49
C ILE A 131 -0.44 -3.43 0.96
N VAL A 132 -1.37 -2.54 1.22
CA VAL A 132 -1.93 -2.26 2.54
C VAL A 132 -3.45 -2.38 2.51
N ASP A 133 -4.08 -2.28 3.68
CA ASP A 133 -5.52 -2.26 3.83
C ASP A 133 -6.24 -3.42 3.10
N ALA A 134 -5.69 -4.64 3.23
CA ALA A 134 -6.23 -5.85 2.61
C ALA A 134 -6.44 -5.72 1.08
N GLY A 135 -5.51 -5.06 0.39
CA GLY A 135 -5.55 -4.87 -1.06
C GLY A 135 -6.42 -3.70 -1.52
N ARG A 136 -6.96 -2.89 -0.61
CA ARG A 136 -7.72 -1.70 -0.99
C ARG A 136 -6.82 -0.52 -1.34
N GLU A 137 -5.61 -0.51 -0.82
CA GLU A 137 -4.60 0.51 -1.08
C GLU A 137 -3.24 -0.14 -1.34
N ALA A 138 -2.40 0.53 -2.11
CA ALA A 138 -0.99 0.23 -2.19
C ALA A 138 -0.18 1.50 -2.42
N GLU A 139 1.05 1.50 -1.91
CA GLU A 139 2.07 2.51 -2.17
C GLU A 139 3.09 1.93 -3.13
N PHE A 140 3.68 2.77 -3.97
CA PHE A 140 4.68 2.32 -4.92
C PHE A 140 5.74 3.37 -5.21
N VAL A 141 6.91 2.89 -5.65
CA VAL A 141 8.04 3.73 -6.08
C VAL A 141 8.59 3.18 -7.39
N SER A 142 9.01 4.07 -8.29
CA SER A 142 9.70 3.69 -9.53
C SER A 142 11.09 3.15 -9.22
N THR A 143 11.49 2.08 -9.92
CA THR A 143 12.81 1.45 -9.78
C THR A 143 13.71 1.71 -10.98
N ASP A 144 13.23 2.45 -11.99
CA ASP A 144 13.98 2.79 -13.18
C ASP A 144 15.05 3.85 -12.89
N GLN A 145 16.21 3.70 -13.53
CA GLN A 145 17.29 4.67 -13.37
C GLN A 145 16.92 6.04 -13.94
N GLY A 146 17.18 7.09 -13.18
CA GLY A 146 16.86 8.46 -13.59
C GLY A 146 15.40 8.85 -13.35
N VAL A 147 14.62 8.00 -12.67
CA VAL A 147 13.23 8.24 -12.30
C VAL A 147 13.11 8.24 -10.79
N VAL A 148 12.59 9.33 -10.22
CA VAL A 148 12.30 9.48 -8.79
C VAL A 148 10.82 9.76 -8.68
N ILE A 149 10.00 8.74 -8.77
CA ILE A 149 8.54 8.83 -8.72
C ILE A 149 8.02 7.94 -7.60
N ALA A 150 7.17 8.50 -6.78
CA ALA A 150 6.39 7.76 -5.79
C ALA A 150 4.90 8.04 -5.99
N GLY A 151 4.07 7.12 -5.54
CA GLY A 151 2.64 7.26 -5.62
C GLY A 151 1.90 6.28 -4.73
N TYR A 152 0.60 6.45 -4.72
CA TYR A 152 -0.32 5.54 -4.05
C TYR A 152 -1.51 5.25 -4.96
N MET A 153 -2.14 4.11 -4.75
CA MET A 153 -3.38 3.75 -5.43
C MET A 153 -4.43 3.28 -4.43
N LYS A 154 -5.69 3.59 -4.75
CA LYS A 154 -6.85 3.19 -3.95
C LYS A 154 -7.87 2.48 -4.83
N LYS A 155 -8.41 1.38 -4.31
CA LYS A 155 -9.46 0.62 -5.00
C LYS A 155 -10.69 1.47 -5.17
N GLN A 156 -11.17 1.56 -6.40
CA GLN A 156 -12.41 2.27 -6.70
C GLN A 156 -13.59 1.40 -6.25
N ARG A 157 -14.50 2.00 -5.54
CA ARG A 157 -15.83 1.43 -5.30
C ARG A 157 -16.70 1.87 -6.45
N VAL A 158 -17.04 0.96 -7.35
CA VAL A 158 -18.10 1.21 -8.33
C VAL A 158 -19.40 1.30 -7.53
N GLY A 159 -20.07 2.44 -7.64
CA GLY A 159 -21.09 2.93 -6.75
C GLY A 159 -22.16 1.94 -6.33
N GLY A 160 -22.48 2.03 -5.06
CA GLY A 160 -23.81 1.84 -4.48
C GLY A 160 -24.30 0.40 -4.35
N GLU A 161 -23.97 -0.23 -3.26
CA GLU A 161 -24.97 -0.98 -2.48
C GLU A 161 -24.79 -0.61 -1.01
#